data_4fe056ef65584141be63b1fa80c59337
#
_entry.id   4fe056ef65584141be63b1fa80c59337
#
_cell.length_a   1.000
_cell.length_b   1.000
_cell.length_c   1.000
_cell.angle_alpha   90.00
_cell.angle_beta   90.00
_cell.angle_gamma   90.00
#
_symmetry.space_group_name_H-M   'P 1'
#
loop_
_entity.id
_entity.type
_entity.pdbx_description
1 polymer ?
#
loop_
_entity_poly.entity_id
_entity_poly.type
_entity_poly.pdbx_seq_one_letter_code
_entity_poly.pdbx_strand_id
1 'polypeptide(L)'
;MYKVKFTPHRNSHGDILLRQTKEGKGISSNGRYQFYINEDINDPDFWVVQGKGVRSTESTFVAPENTILVTNEPESVLVYPKKYTKQFGMVHTSQEQIKHPNLILGPIMIPWYVGFKQTKDNGFEVTLTYDDLFNSETPKKTKLISVITSNKAFTQGHQNRIDFVEKLKAHYGDKIDVFGRGYNDFDDKWDVLAPYKYHIVIENDSSNYYWTEKISDCFLAETFPIYHGCTKLSDYFPDAAFQSIDILDFESAVKIIDRIIKEDTFEKHKAVLKECKLKVLNEYNLFDYIAMLCDKLDSKSPKKEVVIKPCQSIDDWHNLYNYLIKFSLFKLKKKVKELVKGKSVLHKN
;
A
#
# COMPACT_ATOMS: atom_id res chain seq x y z
N MET A 1 -12.26 21.77 -15.63
CA MET A 1 -11.46 20.68 -15.03
C MET A 1 -10.63 21.29 -13.91
N TYR A 2 -10.69 20.73 -12.70
CA TYR A 2 -9.90 21.20 -11.55
C TYR A 2 -8.44 20.80 -11.69
N LYS A 3 -7.53 21.70 -11.29
CA LYS A 3 -6.09 21.47 -11.30
C LYS A 3 -5.63 20.96 -9.94
N VAL A 4 -5.01 19.80 -9.89
CA VAL A 4 -4.45 19.21 -8.67
C VAL A 4 -2.93 19.18 -8.79
N LYS A 5 -2.22 20.03 -8.00
CA LYS A 5 -0.78 19.87 -7.80
C LYS A 5 -0.57 18.64 -6.93
N PHE A 6 0.13 17.63 -7.43
CA PHE A 6 0.41 16.41 -6.69
C PHE A 6 1.89 16.22 -6.44
N THR A 7 2.28 16.24 -5.17
CA THR A 7 3.64 15.96 -4.71
C THR A 7 3.69 14.55 -4.09
N PRO A 8 4.05 13.51 -4.86
CA PRO A 8 4.06 12.13 -4.38
C PRO A 8 5.19 11.87 -3.38
N HIS A 9 5.06 10.79 -2.63
CA HIS A 9 6.09 10.33 -1.71
C HIS A 9 7.36 9.95 -2.47
N ARG A 10 8.48 10.63 -2.17
CA ARG A 10 9.76 10.49 -2.87
C ARG A 10 9.63 10.82 -4.37
N ASN A 11 10.69 10.70 -5.13
CA ASN A 11 10.64 10.92 -6.58
C ASN A 11 10.01 9.71 -7.27
N SER A 12 8.72 9.54 -7.14
CA SER A 12 8.00 8.60 -7.99
C SER A 12 8.07 9.13 -9.42
N HIS A 13 8.52 8.30 -10.35
CA HIS A 13 8.57 8.65 -11.77
C HIS A 13 7.14 8.92 -12.25
N GLY A 14 6.92 10.08 -12.86
CA GLY A 14 5.59 10.50 -13.31
C GLY A 14 4.92 9.47 -14.19
N ASP A 15 5.65 8.88 -15.13
CA ASP A 15 5.12 7.88 -16.07
C ASP A 15 4.57 6.63 -15.38
N ILE A 16 5.24 6.15 -14.31
CA ILE A 16 4.75 5.01 -13.53
C ILE A 16 3.44 5.34 -12.82
N LEU A 17 3.28 6.55 -12.35
CA LEU A 17 2.04 6.99 -11.74
C LEU A 17 0.96 7.21 -12.80
N LEU A 18 1.27 7.91 -13.87
CA LEU A 18 0.31 8.23 -14.95
C LEU A 18 -0.27 6.99 -15.62
N ARG A 19 0.48 5.86 -15.71
CA ARG A 19 -0.05 4.60 -16.23
C ARG A 19 -1.33 4.12 -15.53
N GLN A 20 -1.59 4.61 -14.31
CA GLN A 20 -2.78 4.28 -13.53
C GLN A 20 -4.00 5.12 -13.89
N THR A 21 -3.89 6.00 -14.86
CA THR A 21 -4.99 6.80 -15.39
C THR A 21 -5.31 6.39 -16.83
N LYS A 22 -6.54 6.60 -17.23
CA LYS A 22 -6.98 6.33 -18.60
C LYS A 22 -6.07 7.05 -19.62
N GLU A 23 -5.55 6.31 -20.59
CA GLU A 23 -4.64 6.80 -21.63
C GLU A 23 -3.37 7.50 -21.08
N GLY A 24 -3.02 7.29 -19.82
CA GLY A 24 -1.86 7.92 -19.17
C GLY A 24 -1.97 9.43 -19.00
N LYS A 25 -3.16 10.01 -19.12
CA LYS A 25 -3.36 11.48 -19.22
C LYS A 25 -3.33 12.20 -17.86
N GLY A 26 -3.23 11.48 -16.74
CA GLY A 26 -3.29 12.10 -15.41
C GLY A 26 -4.63 12.74 -15.10
N ILE A 27 -5.72 12.23 -15.68
CA ILE A 27 -7.08 12.70 -15.47
C ILE A 27 -7.83 11.66 -14.66
N SER A 28 -8.59 12.10 -13.63
CA SER A 28 -9.50 11.21 -12.90
C SER A 28 -10.51 10.53 -13.81
N SER A 29 -10.98 9.33 -13.46
CA SER A 29 -11.93 8.54 -14.29
C SER A 29 -13.22 9.31 -14.63
N ASN A 30 -13.67 10.18 -13.70
CA ASN A 30 -14.83 11.05 -13.92
C ASN A 30 -14.54 12.31 -14.77
N GLY A 31 -13.32 12.51 -15.26
CA GLY A 31 -12.90 13.62 -16.12
C GLY A 31 -12.85 14.99 -15.44
N ARG A 32 -13.03 15.09 -14.12
CA ARG A 32 -13.16 16.38 -13.44
C ARG A 32 -11.86 16.96 -12.93
N TYR A 33 -10.83 16.14 -12.68
CA TYR A 33 -9.56 16.51 -12.08
C TYR A 33 -8.41 16.19 -13.01
N GLN A 34 -7.52 17.18 -13.24
CA GLN A 34 -6.22 17.02 -13.92
C GLN A 34 -5.12 17.06 -12.88
N PHE A 35 -4.28 16.03 -12.84
CA PHE A 35 -3.15 15.93 -11.93
C PHE A 35 -1.85 16.38 -12.60
N TYR A 36 -1.12 17.21 -11.90
CA TYR A 36 0.21 17.72 -12.25
C TYR A 36 1.21 17.15 -11.23
N ILE A 37 2.01 16.19 -11.67
CA ILE A 37 2.85 15.36 -10.78
C ILE A 37 4.26 15.90 -10.74
N ASN A 38 4.73 16.37 -9.56
CA ASN A 38 6.04 17.02 -9.40
C ASN A 38 6.24 18.22 -10.33
N GLU A 39 5.17 18.81 -10.81
CA GLU A 39 5.22 19.98 -11.66
C GLU A 39 5.01 21.26 -10.84
N ASP A 40 5.71 22.33 -11.23
CA ASP A 40 5.48 23.63 -10.67
C ASP A 40 4.36 24.33 -11.45
N ILE A 41 3.13 24.21 -10.94
CA ILE A 41 1.97 24.86 -11.52
C ILE A 41 1.53 26.03 -10.67
N ASN A 42 1.20 27.13 -11.34
CA ASN A 42 0.61 28.28 -10.70
C ASN A 42 -0.90 28.10 -10.53
N ASP A 43 -1.43 28.57 -9.39
CA ASP A 43 -2.86 28.62 -9.13
C ASP A 43 -3.61 27.26 -9.26
N PRO A 44 -3.13 26.18 -8.60
CA PRO A 44 -3.90 24.93 -8.52
C PRO A 44 -5.16 25.14 -7.68
N ASP A 45 -6.20 24.32 -7.94
CA ASP A 45 -7.40 24.30 -7.11
C ASP A 45 -7.19 23.50 -5.83
N PHE A 46 -6.31 22.48 -5.90
CA PHE A 46 -5.92 21.64 -4.78
C PHE A 46 -4.42 21.36 -4.81
N TRP A 47 -3.80 21.26 -3.62
CA TRP A 47 -2.43 20.78 -3.48
C TRP A 47 -2.40 19.55 -2.59
N VAL A 48 -2.07 18.40 -3.17
CA VAL A 48 -2.01 17.12 -2.48
C VAL A 48 -0.55 16.71 -2.29
N VAL A 49 -0.19 16.40 -1.06
CA VAL A 49 1.14 15.90 -0.69
C VAL A 49 0.99 14.50 -0.14
N GLN A 50 1.70 13.53 -0.72
CA GLN A 50 1.70 12.16 -0.25
C GLN A 50 2.90 11.91 0.67
N GLY A 51 2.65 11.46 1.89
CA GLY A 51 3.66 11.05 2.85
C GLY A 51 4.66 12.16 3.19
N LYS A 52 5.94 11.94 2.90
CA LYS A 52 7.03 12.91 3.02
C LYS A 52 7.43 13.49 1.65
N GLY A 53 6.48 13.76 0.78
CA GLY A 53 6.73 14.12 -0.61
C GLY A 53 7.53 15.40 -0.78
N VAL A 54 7.22 16.46 -0.04
CA VAL A 54 7.96 17.72 -0.07
C VAL A 54 9.38 17.53 0.48
N ARG A 55 10.38 17.79 -0.33
CA ARG A 55 11.81 17.62 0.02
C ARG A 55 12.51 18.91 0.43
N SER A 56 12.13 20.03 -0.17
CA SER A 56 12.50 21.40 0.16
C SER A 56 11.23 22.17 0.52
N THR A 57 11.37 23.35 1.08
CA THR A 57 10.21 24.22 1.26
C THR A 57 9.64 24.57 -0.10
N GLU A 58 8.36 24.30 -0.30
CA GLU A 58 7.62 24.62 -1.53
C GLU A 58 6.50 25.60 -1.22
N SER A 59 6.16 26.44 -2.20
CA SER A 59 5.00 27.33 -2.12
C SER A 59 4.19 27.29 -3.41
N THR A 60 2.90 27.59 -3.30
CA THR A 60 2.01 27.81 -4.44
C THR A 60 0.81 28.65 -4.00
N PHE A 61 0.08 29.23 -4.96
CA PHE A 61 -1.11 30.02 -4.71
C PHE A 61 -2.35 29.12 -4.72
N VAL A 62 -2.80 28.70 -3.54
CA VAL A 62 -3.91 27.73 -3.34
C VAL A 62 -4.73 28.13 -2.10
N ALA A 63 -5.99 27.71 -2.03
CA ALA A 63 -6.73 27.85 -0.79
C ALA A 63 -6.09 26.97 0.31
N PRO A 64 -5.78 27.50 1.51
CA PRO A 64 -5.17 26.69 2.58
C PRO A 64 -6.00 25.45 2.95
N GLU A 65 -7.31 25.58 2.91
CA GLU A 65 -8.27 24.52 3.17
C GLU A 65 -8.16 23.39 2.13
N ASN A 66 -7.67 23.70 0.91
CA ASN A 66 -7.54 22.77 -0.22
C ASN A 66 -6.14 22.15 -0.30
N THR A 67 -5.37 22.23 0.78
CA THR A 67 -4.12 21.47 0.91
C THR A 67 -4.40 20.15 1.63
N ILE A 68 -3.98 19.03 1.03
CA ILE A 68 -4.30 17.68 1.52
C ILE A 68 -3.01 16.92 1.79
N LEU A 69 -2.85 16.37 3.00
CA LEU A 69 -1.85 15.36 3.29
C LEU A 69 -2.49 13.98 3.16
N VAL A 70 -1.93 13.11 2.32
CA VAL A 70 -2.25 11.68 2.25
C VAL A 70 -1.08 10.90 2.83
N THR A 71 -1.27 10.25 3.98
CA THR A 71 -0.20 9.44 4.59
C THR A 71 -0.02 8.12 3.85
N ASN A 72 1.17 7.52 3.89
CA ASN A 72 1.52 6.33 3.13
C ASN A 72 2.22 5.23 3.93
N GLU A 73 2.29 5.37 5.25
CA GLU A 73 2.90 4.37 6.13
C GLU A 73 2.03 4.18 7.39
N PRO A 74 2.03 2.98 7.99
CA PRO A 74 1.35 2.75 9.26
C PRO A 74 2.13 3.39 10.42
N GLU A 75 1.49 3.57 11.57
CA GLU A 75 2.13 4.12 12.76
C GLU A 75 3.38 3.34 13.21
N SER A 76 3.35 2.02 13.05
CA SER A 76 4.49 1.15 13.40
C SER A 76 5.75 1.42 12.59
N VAL A 77 5.61 2.05 11.41
CA VAL A 77 6.72 2.40 10.50
C VAL A 77 7.05 3.88 10.57
N LEU A 78 6.05 4.75 10.56
CA LEU A 78 6.26 6.21 10.52
C LEU A 78 5.19 6.93 11.34
N VAL A 79 5.62 7.71 12.32
CA VAL A 79 4.77 8.68 13.02
C VAL A 79 4.95 10.06 12.39
N TYR A 80 3.86 10.65 11.92
CA TYR A 80 3.90 12.00 11.36
C TYR A 80 3.88 13.05 12.47
N PRO A 81 4.85 14.01 12.49
CA PRO A 81 4.89 15.07 13.51
C PRO A 81 3.62 15.94 13.45
N LYS A 82 3.07 16.28 14.61
CA LYS A 82 1.88 17.15 14.72
C LYS A 82 2.07 18.50 14.02
N LYS A 83 3.28 19.08 14.08
CA LYS A 83 3.61 20.33 13.37
C LYS A 83 3.59 20.15 11.85
N TYR A 84 3.91 18.95 11.35
CA TYR A 84 3.84 18.68 9.91
C TYR A 84 2.39 18.55 9.45
N THR A 85 1.59 17.75 10.12
CA THR A 85 0.18 17.54 9.75
C THR A 85 -0.64 18.84 9.82
N LYS A 86 -0.32 19.74 10.74
CA LYS A 86 -0.98 21.05 10.89
C LYS A 86 -0.78 22.02 9.73
N GLN A 87 0.15 21.77 8.81
CA GLN A 87 0.37 22.61 7.64
C GLN A 87 -0.74 22.44 6.58
N PHE A 88 -1.53 21.38 6.68
CA PHE A 88 -2.53 21.00 5.71
C PHE A 88 -3.94 21.35 6.17
N GLY A 89 -4.82 21.67 5.22
CA GLY A 89 -6.25 21.92 5.47
C GLY A 89 -7.02 20.62 5.75
N MET A 90 -6.55 19.49 5.17
CA MET A 90 -7.11 18.15 5.39
C MET A 90 -5.97 17.13 5.56
N VAL A 91 -6.21 16.13 6.39
CA VAL A 91 -5.32 14.96 6.53
C VAL A 91 -6.11 13.68 6.30
N HIS A 92 -5.68 12.90 5.30
CA HIS A 92 -6.16 11.53 5.07
C HIS A 92 -5.12 10.53 5.57
N THR A 93 -5.54 9.55 6.38
CA THR A 93 -4.62 8.63 7.05
C THR A 93 -5.32 7.35 7.52
N SER A 94 -4.54 6.25 7.61
CA SER A 94 -4.94 5.05 8.33
C SER A 94 -4.61 5.11 9.84
N GLN A 95 -3.88 6.13 10.29
CA GLN A 95 -3.37 6.27 11.65
C GLN A 95 -4.39 6.98 12.55
N GLU A 96 -5.09 6.21 13.40
CA GLU A 96 -6.20 6.71 14.25
C GLU A 96 -5.74 7.67 15.35
N GLN A 97 -4.44 7.65 15.73
CA GLN A 97 -3.88 8.54 16.75
C GLN A 97 -3.60 9.96 16.26
N ILE A 98 -3.56 10.21 14.96
CA ILE A 98 -3.38 11.56 14.40
C ILE A 98 -4.58 12.42 14.80
N LYS A 99 -4.31 13.62 15.31
CA LYS A 99 -5.33 14.60 15.69
C LYS A 99 -5.24 15.79 14.72
N HIS A 100 -6.29 15.98 13.92
CA HIS A 100 -6.42 17.07 12.97
C HIS A 100 -7.88 17.54 12.89
N PRO A 101 -8.17 18.86 12.75
CA PRO A 101 -9.56 19.35 12.67
C PRO A 101 -10.37 18.74 11.52
N ASN A 102 -9.72 18.53 10.38
CA ASN A 102 -10.32 17.90 9.20
C ASN A 102 -9.54 16.60 8.91
N LEU A 103 -9.83 15.57 9.72
CA LEU A 103 -9.24 14.23 9.61
C LEU A 103 -10.18 13.30 8.86
N ILE A 104 -9.68 12.63 7.84
CA ILE A 104 -10.36 11.55 7.13
C ILE A 104 -9.59 10.24 7.41
N LEU A 105 -10.22 9.31 8.11
CA LEU A 105 -9.68 7.97 8.29
C LEU A 105 -10.02 7.12 7.07
N GLY A 106 -9.03 6.37 6.59
CA GLY A 106 -9.18 5.50 5.42
C GLY A 106 -7.89 4.82 5.00
N PRO A 107 -7.90 4.10 3.87
CA PRO A 107 -6.80 3.26 3.45
C PRO A 107 -5.56 4.07 3.04
N ILE A 108 -4.44 3.37 2.99
CA ILE A 108 -3.21 3.94 2.42
C ILE A 108 -3.27 3.91 0.90
N MET A 109 -3.36 5.11 0.31
CA MET A 109 -3.43 5.26 -1.13
C MET A 109 -2.02 5.39 -1.72
N ILE A 110 -1.50 4.28 -2.18
CA ILE A 110 -0.25 4.18 -2.94
C ILE A 110 -0.54 3.56 -4.30
N PRO A 111 0.32 3.81 -5.31
CA PRO A 111 0.12 3.21 -6.62
C PRO A 111 0.20 1.69 -6.53
N TRP A 112 -0.60 1.00 -7.33
CA TRP A 112 -0.44 -0.46 -7.47
C TRP A 112 0.90 -0.82 -8.13
N TYR A 113 1.39 -2.05 -7.86
CA TYR A 113 2.71 -2.51 -8.31
C TYR A 113 2.68 -3.56 -9.41
N VAL A 114 1.54 -4.10 -9.81
CA VAL A 114 1.43 -4.89 -11.04
C VAL A 114 1.61 -4.00 -12.27
N GLY A 115 2.18 -4.53 -13.33
CA GLY A 115 2.30 -3.83 -14.61
C GLY A 115 3.48 -2.88 -14.71
N PHE A 116 4.55 -3.08 -13.94
CA PHE A 116 5.85 -2.52 -14.22
C PHE A 116 6.97 -3.37 -13.62
N LYS A 117 8.15 -3.27 -14.22
CA LYS A 117 9.36 -3.92 -13.76
C LYS A 117 10.51 -2.94 -13.61
N GLN A 118 11.42 -3.21 -12.69
CA GLN A 118 12.65 -2.45 -12.57
C GLN A 118 13.65 -2.90 -13.63
N THR A 119 14.24 -1.95 -14.34
CA THR A 119 15.27 -2.22 -15.34
C THR A 119 16.67 -2.27 -14.71
N LYS A 120 17.65 -2.84 -15.44
CA LYS A 120 19.03 -3.03 -14.94
C LYS A 120 19.77 -1.73 -14.60
N ASP A 121 19.39 -0.64 -15.23
CA ASP A 121 19.91 0.72 -15.03
C ASP A 121 19.18 1.50 -13.92
N ASN A 122 18.41 0.80 -13.07
CA ASN A 122 17.55 1.35 -12.03
C ASN A 122 16.41 2.24 -12.55
N GLY A 123 16.08 2.15 -13.84
CA GLY A 123 14.86 2.70 -14.42
C GLY A 123 13.66 1.79 -14.18
N PHE A 124 12.57 2.11 -14.87
CA PHE A 124 11.34 1.32 -14.83
C PHE A 124 10.77 1.20 -16.24
N GLU A 125 10.22 0.03 -16.54
CA GLU A 125 9.48 -0.25 -17.77
C GLU A 125 8.03 -0.56 -17.41
N VAL A 126 7.08 0.17 -17.99
CA VAL A 126 5.65 -0.09 -17.83
C VAL A 126 5.27 -1.27 -18.71
N THR A 127 4.67 -2.30 -18.12
CA THR A 127 4.23 -3.52 -18.81
C THR A 127 2.71 -3.59 -18.93
N LEU A 128 1.96 -2.97 -17.99
CA LEU A 128 0.51 -2.85 -18.03
C LEU A 128 0.07 -1.46 -17.56
N THR A 129 -0.88 -0.90 -18.28
CA THR A 129 -1.54 0.36 -17.96
C THR A 129 -2.93 0.14 -17.36
N TYR A 130 -3.60 1.22 -16.98
CA TYR A 130 -5.03 1.20 -16.64
C TYR A 130 -5.86 0.58 -17.76
N ASP A 131 -5.62 1.00 -19.01
CA ASP A 131 -6.41 0.57 -20.16
C ASP A 131 -6.20 -0.92 -20.46
N ASP A 132 -4.97 -1.41 -20.31
CA ASP A 132 -4.68 -2.84 -20.46
C ASP A 132 -5.41 -3.67 -19.42
N LEU A 133 -5.36 -3.26 -18.15
CA LEU A 133 -6.05 -3.95 -17.07
C LEU A 133 -7.57 -3.85 -17.19
N PHE A 134 -8.11 -2.69 -17.58
CA PHE A 134 -9.54 -2.48 -17.75
C PHE A 134 -10.13 -3.36 -18.87
N ASN A 135 -9.39 -3.50 -19.98
CA ASN A 135 -9.84 -4.26 -21.15
C ASN A 135 -9.43 -5.74 -21.10
N SER A 136 -8.60 -6.17 -20.13
CA SER A 136 -8.12 -7.55 -20.09
C SER A 136 -9.21 -8.53 -19.66
N GLU A 137 -9.15 -9.72 -20.24
CA GLU A 137 -9.89 -10.89 -19.74
C GLU A 137 -9.25 -11.40 -18.43
N THR A 138 -10.02 -12.23 -17.69
CA THR A 138 -9.49 -12.92 -16.49
C THR A 138 -8.27 -13.75 -16.87
N PRO A 139 -7.12 -13.56 -16.23
CA PRO A 139 -5.91 -14.33 -16.53
C PRO A 139 -6.13 -15.84 -16.31
N LYS A 140 -5.54 -16.67 -17.20
CA LYS A 140 -5.57 -18.11 -17.06
C LYS A 140 -4.83 -18.55 -15.79
N LYS A 141 -5.53 -19.17 -14.85
CA LYS A 141 -4.95 -19.69 -13.62
C LYS A 141 -4.37 -21.09 -13.85
N THR A 142 -3.05 -21.19 -13.81
CA THR A 142 -2.29 -22.44 -14.05
C THR A 142 -1.61 -22.97 -12.80
N LYS A 143 -1.59 -22.18 -11.74
CA LYS A 143 -0.94 -22.47 -10.47
C LYS A 143 -1.90 -22.27 -9.29
N LEU A 144 -1.59 -22.88 -8.16
CA LEU A 144 -2.53 -22.93 -7.04
C LEU A 144 -2.37 -21.71 -6.12
N ILE A 145 -1.22 -21.55 -5.46
CA ILE A 145 -1.05 -20.59 -4.39
C ILE A 145 0.33 -19.95 -4.43
N SER A 146 0.39 -18.63 -4.25
CA SER A 146 1.62 -17.87 -4.13
C SER A 146 1.62 -17.01 -2.88
N VAL A 147 2.81 -16.60 -2.45
CA VAL A 147 3.02 -15.57 -1.44
C VAL A 147 4.22 -14.71 -1.81
N ILE A 148 4.10 -13.39 -1.65
CA ILE A 148 5.21 -12.46 -1.80
C ILE A 148 5.64 -11.99 -0.41
N THR A 149 6.92 -12.16 -0.10
CA THR A 149 7.51 -11.68 1.14
C THR A 149 8.94 -11.20 0.93
N SER A 150 9.52 -10.53 1.91
CA SER A 150 10.93 -10.17 1.89
C SER A 150 11.57 -10.51 3.24
N ASN A 151 12.86 -10.75 3.22
CA ASN A 151 13.66 -11.00 4.43
C ASN A 151 13.90 -9.75 5.30
N LYS A 152 13.28 -8.60 4.97
CA LYS A 152 13.34 -7.39 5.79
C LYS A 152 12.58 -7.60 7.10
N ALA A 153 13.26 -7.38 8.24
CA ALA A 153 12.71 -7.58 9.58
C ALA A 153 12.97 -6.35 10.46
N PHE A 154 12.33 -5.21 10.13
CA PHE A 154 12.51 -3.97 10.88
C PHE A 154 11.52 -3.80 12.03
N THR A 155 10.36 -4.44 11.97
CA THR A 155 9.31 -4.38 12.99
C THR A 155 8.89 -5.79 13.42
N GLN A 156 8.12 -5.89 14.51
CA GLN A 156 7.56 -7.17 14.94
C GLN A 156 6.61 -7.76 13.87
N GLY A 157 5.82 -6.92 13.20
CA GLY A 157 4.95 -7.36 12.10
C GLY A 157 5.74 -7.98 10.95
N HIS A 158 6.88 -7.39 10.57
CA HIS A 158 7.77 -7.99 9.58
C HIS A 158 8.31 -9.36 10.01
N GLN A 159 8.68 -9.53 11.29
CA GLN A 159 9.16 -10.81 11.79
C GLN A 159 8.05 -11.86 11.81
N ASN A 160 6.85 -11.51 12.28
CA ASN A 160 5.71 -12.42 12.31
C ASN A 160 5.37 -12.92 10.89
N ARG A 161 5.42 -12.03 9.89
CA ARG A 161 5.21 -12.39 8.48
C ARG A 161 6.24 -13.40 7.99
N ILE A 162 7.53 -13.18 8.26
CA ILE A 162 8.60 -14.10 7.87
C ILE A 162 8.39 -15.45 8.55
N ASP A 163 8.19 -15.46 9.89
CA ASP A 163 7.99 -16.70 10.66
C ASP A 163 6.79 -17.51 10.15
N PHE A 164 5.71 -16.82 9.76
CA PHE A 164 4.52 -17.46 9.19
C PHE A 164 4.79 -18.08 7.81
N VAL A 165 5.46 -17.32 6.89
CA VAL A 165 5.78 -17.81 5.55
C VAL A 165 6.74 -19.00 5.59
N GLU A 166 7.73 -19.01 6.48
CA GLU A 166 8.63 -20.15 6.64
C GLU A 166 7.87 -21.40 7.12
N LYS A 167 6.90 -21.24 8.04
CA LYS A 167 6.04 -22.35 8.46
C LYS A 167 5.16 -22.85 7.33
N LEU A 168 4.58 -21.95 6.53
CA LEU A 168 3.79 -22.34 5.35
C LEU A 168 4.61 -23.13 4.33
N LYS A 169 5.83 -22.66 4.05
CA LYS A 169 6.76 -23.35 3.14
C LYS A 169 7.10 -24.74 3.64
N ALA A 170 7.35 -24.89 4.95
CA ALA A 170 7.62 -26.19 5.55
C ALA A 170 6.40 -27.13 5.51
N HIS A 171 5.18 -26.57 5.63
CA HIS A 171 3.94 -27.34 5.66
C HIS A 171 3.46 -27.79 4.26
N TYR A 172 3.47 -26.84 3.31
CA TYR A 172 2.94 -27.07 1.96
C TYR A 172 3.98 -27.59 0.95
N GLY A 173 5.29 -27.42 1.22
CA GLY A 173 6.34 -27.81 0.30
C GLY A 173 6.18 -27.13 -1.07
N ASP A 174 6.20 -27.94 -2.13
CA ASP A 174 6.10 -27.47 -3.52
C ASP A 174 4.69 -27.04 -3.95
N LYS A 175 3.70 -27.11 -3.04
CA LYS A 175 2.33 -26.64 -3.32
C LYS A 175 2.18 -25.14 -3.19
N ILE A 176 3.17 -24.46 -2.60
CA ILE A 176 3.19 -23.00 -2.44
C ILE A 176 4.45 -22.41 -3.07
N ASP A 177 4.28 -21.45 -3.95
CA ASP A 177 5.41 -20.67 -4.50
C ASP A 177 5.65 -19.42 -3.65
N VAL A 178 6.89 -19.27 -3.15
CA VAL A 178 7.31 -18.12 -2.32
C VAL A 178 8.22 -17.23 -3.13
N PHE A 179 7.86 -15.94 -3.22
CA PHE A 179 8.55 -14.93 -4.00
C PHE A 179 9.05 -13.76 -3.16
N GLY A 180 10.05 -13.03 -3.71
CA GLY A 180 10.58 -11.79 -3.17
C GLY A 180 11.98 -11.94 -2.63
N ARG A 181 12.53 -10.84 -2.11
CA ARG A 181 13.94 -10.77 -1.71
C ARG A 181 14.32 -11.84 -0.68
N GLY A 182 15.25 -12.70 -1.05
CA GLY A 182 15.72 -13.85 -0.26
C GLY A 182 14.94 -15.14 -0.52
N TYR A 183 14.03 -15.11 -1.48
CA TYR A 183 13.26 -16.23 -2.06
C TYR A 183 13.40 -16.21 -3.59
N ASN A 184 12.41 -16.70 -4.31
CA ASN A 184 12.40 -16.61 -5.77
C ASN A 184 12.22 -15.16 -6.21
N ASP A 185 13.13 -14.64 -7.02
CA ASP A 185 13.01 -13.30 -7.59
C ASP A 185 11.94 -13.26 -8.69
N PHE A 186 11.43 -12.08 -8.96
CA PHE A 186 10.49 -11.79 -10.06
C PHE A 186 10.71 -10.35 -10.56
N ASP A 187 10.41 -10.11 -11.81
CA ASP A 187 10.58 -8.79 -12.44
C ASP A 187 9.30 -7.96 -12.31
N ASP A 188 8.15 -8.52 -12.70
CA ASP A 188 6.83 -7.88 -12.55
C ASP A 188 5.98 -8.66 -11.54
N LYS A 189 5.31 -7.95 -10.66
CA LYS A 189 4.39 -8.53 -9.68
C LYS A 189 3.21 -9.26 -10.35
N TRP A 190 2.87 -8.86 -11.59
CA TRP A 190 1.89 -9.54 -12.41
C TRP A 190 2.22 -11.01 -12.63
N ASP A 191 3.48 -11.34 -12.89
CA ASP A 191 3.91 -12.71 -13.20
C ASP A 191 3.75 -13.68 -12.01
N VAL A 192 3.70 -13.14 -10.82
CA VAL A 192 3.59 -13.92 -9.57
C VAL A 192 2.20 -13.81 -8.92
N LEU A 193 1.27 -13.14 -9.59
CA LEU A 193 -0.14 -13.06 -9.19
C LEU A 193 -1.07 -13.64 -10.26
N ALA A 194 -0.96 -13.18 -11.50
CA ALA A 194 -1.89 -13.54 -12.57
C ALA A 194 -2.07 -15.05 -12.81
N PRO A 195 -1.02 -15.89 -12.79
CA PRO A 195 -1.19 -17.33 -13.00
C PRO A 195 -1.77 -18.10 -11.80
N TYR A 196 -1.92 -17.48 -10.62
CA TYR A 196 -2.31 -18.16 -9.38
C TYR A 196 -3.82 -18.02 -9.09
N LYS A 197 -4.46 -19.08 -8.61
CA LYS A 197 -5.83 -19.04 -8.07
C LYS A 197 -5.89 -18.23 -6.76
N TYR A 198 -4.91 -18.45 -5.88
CA TYR A 198 -4.84 -17.85 -4.54
C TYR A 198 -3.52 -17.13 -4.32
N HIS A 199 -3.57 -16.02 -3.58
CA HIS A 199 -2.37 -15.35 -3.09
C HIS A 199 -2.50 -15.03 -1.60
N ILE A 200 -1.46 -15.35 -0.83
CA ILE A 200 -1.42 -15.00 0.59
C ILE A 200 -0.90 -13.57 0.72
N VAL A 201 -1.78 -12.68 1.12
CA VAL A 201 -1.52 -11.26 1.32
C VAL A 201 -1.29 -10.97 2.78
N ILE A 202 -0.10 -10.50 3.13
CA ILE A 202 0.23 -10.11 4.50
C ILE A 202 0.69 -8.67 4.51
N GLU A 203 -0.08 -7.81 5.17
CA GLU A 203 0.29 -6.43 5.38
C GLU A 203 1.41 -6.28 6.43
N ASN A 204 2.06 -5.12 6.44
CA ASN A 204 3.14 -4.83 7.40
C ASN A 204 2.61 -4.53 8.81
N ASP A 205 1.33 -4.25 8.92
CA ASP A 205 0.62 -3.92 10.15
C ASP A 205 -0.83 -4.43 10.08
N SER A 206 -1.49 -4.55 11.22
CA SER A 206 -2.90 -4.91 11.29
C SER A 206 -3.63 -3.85 12.10
N SER A 207 -4.48 -3.07 11.43
CA SER A 207 -5.29 -2.02 12.03
C SER A 207 -6.57 -1.79 11.22
N ASN A 208 -7.49 -0.94 11.73
CA ASN A 208 -8.82 -0.77 11.15
C ASN A 208 -8.84 -0.26 9.71
N TYR A 209 -7.84 0.54 9.31
CA TYR A 209 -7.85 1.22 8.01
C TYR A 209 -6.62 0.92 7.16
N TYR A 210 -5.71 0.08 7.65
CA TYR A 210 -4.44 -0.16 6.97
C TYR A 210 -4.54 -1.32 5.99
N TRP A 211 -4.82 -1.02 4.75
CA TRP A 211 -4.58 -1.89 3.60
C TRP A 211 -3.86 -1.12 2.50
N THR A 212 -3.18 -1.81 1.61
CA THR A 212 -2.24 -1.21 0.66
C THR A 212 -2.39 -1.83 -0.74
N GLU A 213 -1.46 -1.50 -1.62
CA GLU A 213 -1.36 -2.07 -2.95
C GLU A 213 -1.36 -3.60 -2.97
N LYS A 214 -1.02 -4.25 -1.87
CA LYS A 214 -0.89 -5.73 -1.84
C LYS A 214 -2.19 -6.43 -2.18
N ILE A 215 -3.30 -5.95 -1.62
CA ILE A 215 -4.61 -6.52 -1.94
C ILE A 215 -5.14 -5.97 -3.27
N SER A 216 -4.88 -4.70 -3.59
CA SER A 216 -5.23 -4.12 -4.89
C SER A 216 -4.61 -4.90 -6.04
N ASP A 217 -3.33 -5.24 -5.95
CA ASP A 217 -2.61 -6.03 -6.95
C ASP A 217 -3.24 -7.42 -7.16
N CYS A 218 -3.73 -8.06 -6.08
CA CYS A 218 -4.46 -9.32 -6.18
C CYS A 218 -5.77 -9.15 -6.97
N PHE A 219 -6.55 -8.11 -6.67
CA PHE A 219 -7.79 -7.86 -7.39
C PHE A 219 -7.55 -7.50 -8.85
N LEU A 220 -6.51 -6.70 -9.14
CA LEU A 220 -6.14 -6.38 -10.52
C LEU A 220 -5.77 -7.62 -11.33
N ALA A 221 -5.10 -8.57 -10.70
CA ALA A 221 -4.76 -9.87 -11.29
C ALA A 221 -5.91 -10.90 -11.23
N GLU A 222 -7.06 -10.53 -10.68
CA GLU A 222 -8.19 -11.43 -10.42
C GLU A 222 -7.75 -12.72 -9.70
N THR A 223 -6.89 -12.58 -8.69
CA THR A 223 -6.38 -13.66 -7.84
C THR A 223 -7.06 -13.56 -6.48
N PHE A 224 -7.58 -14.67 -5.95
CA PHE A 224 -8.31 -14.67 -4.68
C PHE A 224 -7.34 -14.43 -3.51
N PRO A 225 -7.48 -13.33 -2.73
CA PRO A 225 -6.58 -13.03 -1.63
C PRO A 225 -6.97 -13.81 -0.36
N ILE A 226 -5.96 -14.47 0.25
CA ILE A 226 -5.99 -14.97 1.61
C ILE A 226 -5.27 -13.90 2.45
N TYR A 227 -6.00 -13.16 3.27
CA TYR A 227 -5.60 -11.84 3.73
C TYR A 227 -5.34 -11.74 5.23
N HIS A 228 -4.25 -11.07 5.59
CA HIS A 228 -3.97 -10.60 6.95
C HIS A 228 -3.57 -9.12 6.93
N GLY A 229 -4.29 -8.27 7.65
CA GLY A 229 -4.02 -6.83 7.73
C GLY A 229 -5.21 -6.03 8.25
N CYS A 230 -5.86 -5.27 7.38
CA CYS A 230 -6.99 -4.40 7.72
C CYS A 230 -8.15 -5.20 8.33
N THR A 231 -8.54 -4.83 9.56
CA THR A 231 -9.62 -5.53 10.28
C THR A 231 -11.01 -5.10 9.78
N LYS A 232 -11.11 -3.97 9.09
CA LYS A 232 -12.34 -3.45 8.47
C LYS A 232 -12.30 -3.55 6.94
N LEU A 233 -11.68 -4.58 6.39
CA LEU A 233 -11.57 -4.72 4.95
C LEU A 233 -12.93 -4.85 4.27
N SER A 234 -13.92 -5.42 4.95
CA SER A 234 -15.31 -5.55 4.49
C SER A 234 -16.02 -4.20 4.26
N ASP A 235 -15.52 -3.10 4.84
CA ASP A 235 -16.04 -1.75 4.55
C ASP A 235 -15.67 -1.28 3.12
N TYR A 236 -14.67 -1.92 2.50
CA TYR A 236 -14.13 -1.56 1.18
C TYR A 236 -14.47 -2.58 0.10
N PHE A 237 -14.43 -3.86 0.41
CA PHE A 237 -14.63 -4.96 -0.52
C PHE A 237 -15.62 -5.98 0.04
N PRO A 238 -16.43 -6.63 -0.81
CA PRO A 238 -17.36 -7.68 -0.36
C PRO A 238 -16.64 -8.82 0.37
N ASP A 239 -17.23 -9.37 1.42
CA ASP A 239 -16.68 -10.51 2.17
C ASP A 239 -16.40 -11.73 1.30
N ALA A 240 -17.15 -11.90 0.22
CA ALA A 240 -16.95 -12.98 -0.75
C ALA A 240 -15.67 -12.81 -1.60
N ALA A 241 -15.02 -11.64 -1.57
CA ALA A 241 -13.84 -11.34 -2.40
C ALA A 241 -12.52 -11.76 -1.76
N PHE A 242 -12.49 -12.08 -0.48
CA PHE A 242 -11.27 -12.45 0.25
C PHE A 242 -11.57 -13.39 1.41
N GLN A 243 -10.51 -14.01 1.94
CA GLN A 243 -10.59 -14.78 3.17
C GLN A 243 -9.58 -14.28 4.19
N SER A 244 -10.05 -13.77 5.31
CA SER A 244 -9.17 -13.33 6.41
C SER A 244 -8.56 -14.52 7.14
N ILE A 245 -7.28 -14.37 7.51
CA ILE A 245 -6.53 -15.30 8.37
C ILE A 245 -5.79 -14.52 9.46
N ASP A 246 -5.49 -15.20 10.56
CA ASP A 246 -4.54 -14.69 11.57
C ASP A 246 -3.19 -15.40 11.41
N ILE A 247 -2.14 -14.66 11.04
CA ILE A 247 -0.78 -15.21 10.88
C ILE A 247 -0.14 -15.61 12.21
N LEU A 248 -0.72 -15.21 13.35
CA LEU A 248 -0.25 -15.61 14.67
C LEU A 248 -0.82 -16.96 15.13
N ASP A 249 -1.95 -17.38 14.53
CA ASP A 249 -2.55 -18.71 14.72
C ASP A 249 -2.36 -19.56 13.46
N PHE A 250 -1.19 -20.20 13.39
CA PHE A 250 -0.79 -21.00 12.21
C PHE A 250 -1.75 -22.16 11.93
N GLU A 251 -2.18 -22.88 12.96
CA GLU A 251 -3.03 -24.06 12.79
C GLU A 251 -4.43 -23.69 12.26
N SER A 252 -5.00 -22.60 12.76
CA SER A 252 -6.26 -22.08 12.25
C SER A 252 -6.12 -21.57 10.81
N ALA A 253 -5.05 -20.85 10.50
CA ALA A 253 -4.78 -20.37 9.16
C ALA A 253 -4.66 -21.50 8.14
N VAL A 254 -3.93 -22.58 8.45
CA VAL A 254 -3.79 -23.76 7.60
C VAL A 254 -5.17 -24.42 7.35
N LYS A 255 -5.98 -24.63 8.39
CA LYS A 255 -7.33 -25.19 8.23
C LYS A 255 -8.21 -24.36 7.30
N ILE A 256 -8.11 -23.02 7.39
CA ILE A 256 -8.84 -22.12 6.51
C ILE A 256 -8.32 -22.24 5.07
N ILE A 257 -7.01 -22.23 4.85
CA ILE A 257 -6.39 -22.36 3.54
C ILE A 257 -6.79 -23.67 2.89
N ASP A 258 -6.68 -24.80 3.59
CA ASP A 258 -7.05 -26.12 3.08
C ASP A 258 -8.54 -26.20 2.70
N ARG A 259 -9.41 -25.59 3.51
CA ARG A 259 -10.85 -25.53 3.23
C ARG A 259 -11.14 -24.78 1.92
N ILE A 260 -10.59 -23.57 1.74
CA ILE A 260 -10.87 -22.76 0.55
C ILE A 260 -10.31 -23.40 -0.74
N ILE A 261 -9.17 -24.10 -0.65
CA ILE A 261 -8.61 -24.87 -1.76
C ILE A 261 -9.53 -26.06 -2.09
N LYS A 262 -9.94 -26.83 -1.07
CA LYS A 262 -10.82 -28.00 -1.24
C LYS A 262 -12.18 -27.63 -1.84
N GLU A 263 -12.74 -26.49 -1.44
CA GLU A 263 -14.02 -25.97 -1.90
C GLU A 263 -13.95 -25.26 -3.26
N ASP A 264 -12.75 -25.10 -3.82
CA ASP A 264 -12.46 -24.30 -5.03
C ASP A 264 -13.12 -22.91 -4.98
N THR A 265 -12.85 -22.20 -3.87
CA THR A 265 -13.44 -20.88 -3.57
C THR A 265 -13.16 -19.87 -4.68
N PHE A 266 -12.00 -19.94 -5.34
CA PHE A 266 -11.66 -19.09 -6.47
C PHE A 266 -12.71 -19.18 -7.59
N GLU A 267 -13.07 -20.40 -8.03
CA GLU A 267 -14.04 -20.60 -9.11
C GLU A 267 -15.45 -20.07 -8.75
N LYS A 268 -15.84 -20.23 -7.48
CA LYS A 268 -17.13 -19.74 -6.98
C LYS A 268 -17.23 -18.22 -6.94
N HIS A 269 -16.09 -17.51 -6.80
CA HIS A 269 -16.07 -16.07 -6.55
C HIS A 269 -15.43 -15.25 -7.69
N LYS A 270 -15.20 -15.81 -8.86
CA LYS A 270 -14.63 -15.10 -10.02
C LYS A 270 -15.36 -13.80 -10.37
N ALA A 271 -16.68 -13.80 -10.34
CA ALA A 271 -17.46 -12.62 -10.66
C ALA A 271 -17.19 -11.47 -9.67
N VAL A 272 -17.12 -11.79 -8.38
CA VAL A 272 -16.81 -10.81 -7.33
C VAL A 272 -15.37 -10.27 -7.45
N LEU A 273 -14.41 -11.11 -7.83
CA LEU A 273 -13.04 -10.65 -8.08
C LEU A 273 -12.98 -9.65 -9.22
N LYS A 274 -13.74 -9.87 -10.30
CA LYS A 274 -13.86 -8.93 -11.41
C LYS A 274 -14.49 -7.60 -10.99
N GLU A 275 -15.51 -7.62 -10.14
CA GLU A 275 -16.10 -6.42 -9.55
C GLU A 275 -15.06 -5.67 -8.69
N CYS A 276 -14.28 -6.37 -7.87
CA CYS A 276 -13.21 -5.77 -7.07
C CYS A 276 -12.10 -5.17 -7.94
N LYS A 277 -11.74 -5.80 -9.06
CA LYS A 277 -10.81 -5.22 -10.05
C LYS A 277 -11.31 -3.87 -10.55
N LEU A 278 -12.58 -3.76 -10.93
CA LEU A 278 -13.17 -2.50 -11.38
C LEU A 278 -13.23 -1.45 -10.25
N LYS A 279 -13.48 -1.88 -9.01
CA LYS A 279 -13.40 -1.00 -7.84
C LYS A 279 -11.99 -0.45 -7.63
N VAL A 280 -10.96 -1.29 -7.74
CA VAL A 280 -9.57 -0.84 -7.64
C VAL A 280 -9.22 0.14 -8.76
N LEU A 281 -9.66 -0.13 -9.98
CA LEU A 281 -9.37 0.73 -11.13
C LEU A 281 -10.05 2.11 -11.04
N ASN A 282 -11.29 2.19 -10.50
CA ASN A 282 -12.14 3.38 -10.62
C ASN A 282 -12.44 4.10 -9.29
N GLU A 283 -12.29 3.41 -8.14
CA GLU A 283 -12.60 3.99 -6.83
C GLU A 283 -11.36 4.05 -5.93
N TYR A 284 -10.56 2.96 -5.89
CA TYR A 284 -9.37 2.82 -5.07
C TYR A 284 -8.06 2.98 -5.86
N ASN A 285 -8.13 3.55 -7.05
CA ASN A 285 -7.01 4.10 -7.76
C ASN A 285 -6.49 5.35 -7.03
N LEU A 286 -5.19 5.55 -6.99
CA LEU A 286 -4.57 6.70 -6.31
C LEU A 286 -5.20 8.04 -6.73
N PHE A 287 -5.41 8.24 -8.03
CA PHE A 287 -5.92 9.51 -8.58
C PHE A 287 -7.40 9.71 -8.31
N ASP A 288 -8.22 8.67 -8.51
CA ASP A 288 -9.66 8.74 -8.28
C ASP A 288 -9.99 8.87 -6.79
N TYR A 289 -9.20 8.21 -5.92
CA TYR A 289 -9.35 8.39 -4.49
C TYR A 289 -8.97 9.80 -4.04
N ILE A 290 -7.89 10.38 -4.58
CA ILE A 290 -7.53 11.79 -4.32
C ILE A 290 -8.64 12.72 -4.84
N ALA A 291 -9.20 12.46 -6.02
CA ALA A 291 -10.32 13.23 -6.56
C ALA A 291 -11.54 13.21 -5.61
N MET A 292 -11.86 12.04 -5.03
CA MET A 292 -12.91 11.90 -4.03
C MET A 292 -12.61 12.70 -2.74
N LEU A 293 -11.36 12.79 -2.32
CA LEU A 293 -10.98 13.67 -1.21
C LEU A 293 -11.16 15.15 -1.56
N CYS A 294 -10.78 15.56 -2.79
CA CYS A 294 -10.98 16.93 -3.28
C CYS A 294 -12.47 17.31 -3.34
N ASP A 295 -13.36 16.36 -3.68
CA ASP A 295 -14.81 16.57 -3.71
C ASP A 295 -15.41 16.95 -2.33
N LYS A 296 -14.69 16.71 -1.24
CA LYS A 296 -15.11 17.09 0.12
C LYS A 296 -14.74 18.52 0.49
N LEU A 297 -14.05 19.25 -0.39
CA LEU A 297 -13.53 20.59 -0.16
C LEU A 297 -14.18 21.60 -1.12
N ASP A 298 -14.23 22.86 -0.72
CA ASP A 298 -14.77 23.94 -1.57
C ASP A 298 -13.68 24.47 -2.51
N SER A 299 -13.79 24.15 -3.79
CA SER A 299 -12.86 24.64 -4.83
C SER A 299 -12.91 26.17 -5.03
N LYS A 300 -13.93 26.86 -4.48
CA LYS A 300 -14.07 28.32 -4.57
C LYS A 300 -13.49 29.05 -3.36
N SER A 301 -12.94 28.33 -2.38
CA SER A 301 -12.28 28.93 -1.22
C SER A 301 -11.19 29.94 -1.65
N PRO A 302 -11.04 31.08 -0.93
CA PRO A 302 -10.08 32.10 -1.29
C PRO A 302 -8.64 31.59 -1.28
N LYS A 303 -7.96 31.74 -2.41
CA LYS A 303 -6.57 31.33 -2.55
C LYS A 303 -5.63 32.40 -1.96
N LYS A 304 -4.48 31.92 -1.45
CA LYS A 304 -3.34 32.74 -1.05
C LYS A 304 -2.05 31.96 -1.21
N GLU A 305 -0.90 32.58 -1.04
CA GLU A 305 0.35 31.86 -1.00
C GLU A 305 0.36 30.93 0.21
N VAL A 306 0.53 29.63 -0.04
CA VAL A 306 0.69 28.58 0.97
C VAL A 306 2.10 28.04 0.86
N VAL A 307 2.78 27.94 2.00
CA VAL A 307 4.14 27.40 2.11
C VAL A 307 4.08 26.10 2.91
N ILE A 308 4.57 25.00 2.34
CA ILE A 308 4.71 23.71 3.01
C ILE A 308 6.18 23.37 3.20
N LYS A 309 6.57 23.12 4.43
CA LYS A 309 7.92 22.72 4.83
C LYS A 309 8.05 21.19 4.85
N PRO A 310 9.24 20.67 4.49
CA PRO A 310 9.51 19.23 4.54
C PRO A 310 9.27 18.63 5.93
N CYS A 311 8.76 17.42 5.98
CA CYS A 311 8.52 16.69 7.23
C CYS A 311 9.79 16.60 8.10
N GLN A 312 10.94 16.36 7.50
CA GLN A 312 12.23 16.24 8.20
C GLN A 312 12.80 17.57 8.71
N SER A 313 12.35 18.72 8.19
CA SER A 313 12.79 20.05 8.66
C SER A 313 11.99 20.53 9.87
N ILE A 314 10.96 19.79 10.23
CA ILE A 314 10.10 20.09 11.36
C ILE A 314 10.65 19.31 12.55
N ASP A 315 11.49 19.99 13.36
CA ASP A 315 12.07 19.42 14.56
C ASP A 315 10.99 18.95 15.52
N ASP A 316 10.86 17.65 15.60
CA ASP A 316 10.18 16.97 16.70
C ASP A 316 11.16 15.90 17.24
N TRP A 317 12.17 16.39 17.99
CA TRP A 317 13.21 15.58 18.62
C TRP A 317 12.62 14.41 19.42
N HIS A 318 11.44 14.60 19.97
CA HIS A 318 10.75 13.57 20.73
C HIS A 318 10.34 12.37 19.88
N ASN A 319 9.84 12.60 18.67
CA ASN A 319 9.47 11.52 17.74
C ASN A 319 10.70 10.83 17.14
N LEU A 320 11.75 11.57 16.81
CA LEU A 320 13.01 11.00 16.35
C LEU A 320 13.65 10.13 17.44
N TYR A 321 13.66 10.61 18.68
CA TYR A 321 14.18 9.91 19.84
C TYR A 321 13.38 8.61 20.11
N ASN A 322 12.06 8.68 20.12
CA ASN A 322 11.19 7.51 20.30
C ASN A 322 11.35 6.47 19.17
N TYR A 323 11.50 6.93 17.92
CA TYR A 323 11.79 6.04 16.79
C TYR A 323 13.14 5.35 16.95
N LEU A 324 14.20 6.07 17.31
CA LEU A 324 15.54 5.53 17.54
C LEU A 324 15.57 4.54 18.72
N ILE A 325 14.82 4.82 19.79
CA ILE A 325 14.71 3.90 20.93
C ILE A 325 13.97 2.63 20.53
N LYS A 326 12.80 2.73 19.88
CA LYS A 326 12.03 1.56 19.42
C LYS A 326 12.86 0.68 18.49
N PHE A 327 13.60 1.31 17.57
CA PHE A 327 14.49 0.60 16.63
C PHE A 327 15.67 -0.07 17.33
N SER A 328 16.30 0.61 18.30
CA SER A 328 17.41 0.08 19.09
C SER A 328 16.97 -1.07 20.00
N LEU A 329 15.83 -0.94 20.64
CA LEU A 329 15.24 -2.00 21.46
C LEU A 329 14.85 -3.23 20.64
N PHE A 330 14.34 -3.04 19.44
CA PHE A 330 14.03 -4.13 18.51
C PHE A 330 15.29 -4.88 18.09
N LYS A 331 16.37 -4.17 17.71
CA LYS A 331 17.66 -4.78 17.39
C LYS A 331 18.25 -5.55 18.58
N LEU A 332 18.14 -5.01 19.78
CA LEU A 332 18.62 -5.67 21.00
C LEU A 332 17.84 -6.95 21.28
N LYS A 333 16.51 -6.92 21.21
CA LYS A 333 15.66 -8.11 21.39
C LYS A 333 15.97 -9.18 20.36
N LYS A 334 16.22 -8.80 19.09
CA LYS A 334 16.61 -9.75 18.03
C LYS A 334 17.95 -10.42 18.38
N LYS A 335 18.95 -9.64 18.78
CA LYS A 335 20.28 -10.17 19.15
C LYS A 335 20.23 -11.12 20.36
N VAL A 336 19.41 -10.79 21.36
CA VAL A 336 19.16 -11.66 22.52
C VAL A 336 18.49 -12.97 22.09
N LYS A 337 17.49 -12.92 21.21
CA LYS A 337 16.77 -14.10 20.70
C LYS A 337 17.71 -15.03 19.89
N GLU A 338 18.62 -14.45 19.12
CA GLU A 338 19.66 -15.20 18.37
C GLU A 338 20.66 -15.87 19.34
N LEU A 339 21.09 -15.17 20.38
CA LEU A 339 21.99 -15.73 21.41
C LEU A 339 21.34 -16.86 22.23
N VAL A 340 20.06 -16.75 22.54
CA VAL A 340 19.29 -17.80 23.24
C VAL A 340 19.09 -19.02 22.35
N LYS A 341 18.78 -18.83 21.05
CA LYS A 341 18.69 -19.93 20.07
C LYS A 341 20.04 -20.63 19.85
N GLY A 342 21.14 -19.87 19.77
CA GLY A 342 22.49 -20.43 19.67
C GLY A 342 22.93 -21.28 20.88
N LYS A 343 22.49 -20.91 22.10
CA LYS A 343 22.76 -21.69 23.30
C LYS A 343 21.94 -22.99 23.40
N SER A 344 20.72 -23.02 22.81
CA SER A 344 19.88 -24.23 22.80
C SER A 344 20.39 -25.33 21.87
N VAL A 345 21.26 -24.99 20.91
CA VAL A 345 21.89 -25.95 19.98
C VAL A 345 23.15 -26.54 20.61
N LEU A 346 23.82 -25.82 21.52
CA LEU A 346 25.04 -26.30 22.21
C LEU A 346 24.76 -27.24 23.41
N HIS A 347 23.51 -27.41 23.84
CA HIS A 347 23.11 -28.33 24.91
C HIS A 347 22.42 -29.62 24.40
N LYS A 348 22.48 -29.91 23.10
CA LYS A 348 21.93 -31.13 22.46
C LYS A 348 23.00 -31.98 21.77
N ASN A 349 24.27 -31.83 22.16
CA ASN A 349 25.35 -32.75 21.77
C ASN A 349 25.94 -33.43 23.02
#